data_db9700dcaad3bcf4f17c4c18df576791
#
_entry.id   db9700dcaad3bcf4f17c4c18df576791
#
_cell.length_a   1.000
_cell.length_b   1.000
_cell.length_c   1.000
_cell.angle_alpha   90.00
_cell.angle_beta   90.00
_cell.angle_gamma   90.00
#
_symmetry.space_group_name_H-M   'P 1'
#
loop_
_entity.id
_entity.type
_entity.pdbx_description
1 polymer ?
#
loop_
_entity_poly.entity_id
_entity_poly.type
_entity_poly.pdbx_seq_one_letter_code
_entity_poly.pdbx_strand_id
1 'polypeptide(L)'
;MTVPVLTDTHCHIDAYDNPVAVLEDAHRAGIHVIAVTEDPGKYRLLRTRLGRRDGLDVALGFHPLRAGNASPHDLARFLRLLPQATWIGEIGLDFSRAGVKTRKQQLRVFESILADPQVRTRPVTVHSRGAERETIAQLAQAQVSAILHWYTGPLAAVDDALAAGLWFSINPAMVRSTKAGPLLRRLPPERVLLETDGPFARSGSRSAVPSDLIGTLDHLARLWDISPGEARKAVAQNEQRLRYHSEHPPA
;
A
#
# COMPACT_ATOMS: atom_id res chain seq x y z
N MET A 1 7.29 -16.49 23.65
CA MET A 1 7.46 -15.33 22.75
C MET A 1 6.19 -15.17 21.95
N THR A 2 5.59 -13.99 21.92
CA THR A 2 4.40 -13.71 21.10
C THR A 2 4.77 -13.75 19.62
N VAL A 3 3.92 -14.38 18.80
CA VAL A 3 4.10 -14.41 17.34
C VAL A 3 3.94 -12.99 16.80
N PRO A 4 4.90 -12.45 15.99
CA PRO A 4 4.76 -11.12 15.40
C PRO A 4 3.50 -11.01 14.55
N VAL A 5 2.78 -9.91 14.70
CA VAL A 5 1.60 -9.60 13.88
C VAL A 5 2.05 -9.32 12.46
N LEU A 6 1.36 -9.88 11.46
CA LEU A 6 1.52 -9.49 10.07
C LEU A 6 0.61 -8.31 9.74
N THR A 7 1.01 -7.46 8.83
CA THR A 7 0.19 -6.36 8.32
C THR A 7 -0.10 -6.54 6.84
N ASP A 8 -1.38 -6.54 6.47
CA ASP A 8 -1.84 -6.33 5.10
C ASP A 8 -1.81 -4.83 4.84
N THR A 9 -0.78 -4.35 4.16
CA THR A 9 -0.54 -2.92 3.99
C THR A 9 -1.41 -2.28 2.91
N HIS A 10 -2.20 -3.09 2.18
CA HIS A 10 -3.07 -2.60 1.11
C HIS A 10 -4.22 -3.58 0.83
N CYS A 11 -5.40 -3.27 1.36
CA CYS A 11 -6.61 -4.09 1.18
C CYS A 11 -7.85 -3.20 0.98
N HIS A 12 -8.63 -3.46 -0.06
CA HIS A 12 -9.89 -2.74 -0.35
C HIS A 12 -11.06 -3.39 0.39
N ILE A 13 -11.09 -3.25 1.70
CA ILE A 13 -12.10 -3.89 2.57
C ILE A 13 -13.53 -3.53 2.17
N ASP A 14 -13.77 -2.31 1.68
CA ASP A 14 -15.09 -1.85 1.24
C ASP A 14 -15.59 -2.52 -0.06
N ALA A 15 -14.72 -3.22 -0.77
CA ALA A 15 -15.04 -3.91 -2.03
C ALA A 15 -15.45 -5.39 -1.84
N TYR A 16 -15.38 -5.93 -0.63
CA TYR A 16 -15.92 -7.27 -0.34
C TYR A 16 -17.42 -7.22 -0.02
N ASP A 17 -18.14 -8.28 -0.36
CA ASP A 17 -19.58 -8.40 -0.04
C ASP A 17 -19.84 -8.35 1.46
N ASN A 18 -18.96 -8.98 2.27
CA ASN A 18 -19.02 -8.96 3.72
C ASN A 18 -17.68 -8.51 4.35
N PRO A 19 -17.43 -7.19 4.43
CA PRO A 19 -16.21 -6.65 5.00
C PRO A 19 -15.94 -7.08 6.45
N VAL A 20 -17.00 -7.22 7.24
CA VAL A 20 -16.87 -7.58 8.67
C VAL A 20 -16.34 -9.01 8.82
N ALA A 21 -16.90 -9.96 8.08
CA ALA A 21 -16.42 -11.35 8.11
C ALA A 21 -14.95 -11.46 7.68
N VAL A 22 -14.53 -10.69 6.65
CA VAL A 22 -13.14 -10.66 6.19
C VAL A 22 -12.20 -10.12 7.28
N LEU A 23 -12.62 -9.07 8.00
CA LEU A 23 -11.83 -8.51 9.11
C LEU A 23 -11.76 -9.46 10.31
N GLU A 24 -12.84 -10.18 10.62
CA GLU A 24 -12.86 -11.19 11.68
C GLU A 24 -11.92 -12.37 11.35
N ASP A 25 -11.89 -12.80 10.09
CA ASP A 25 -10.95 -13.82 9.62
C ASP A 25 -9.50 -13.34 9.70
N ALA A 26 -9.23 -12.09 9.28
CA ALA A 26 -7.91 -11.49 9.42
C ALA A 26 -7.45 -11.42 10.88
N HIS A 27 -8.33 -10.98 11.77
CA HIS A 27 -8.04 -10.89 13.20
C HIS A 27 -7.72 -12.27 13.80
N ARG A 28 -8.52 -13.33 13.47
CA ARG A 28 -8.23 -14.71 13.89
C ARG A 28 -6.88 -15.23 13.36
N ALA A 29 -6.48 -14.79 12.18
CA ALA A 29 -5.18 -15.14 11.59
C ALA A 29 -4.00 -14.31 12.16
N GLY A 30 -4.25 -13.37 13.08
CA GLY A 30 -3.23 -12.47 13.62
C GLY A 30 -2.70 -11.48 12.58
N ILE A 31 -3.58 -10.96 11.72
CA ILE A 31 -3.25 -10.02 10.65
C ILE A 31 -3.93 -8.69 10.91
N HIS A 32 -3.13 -7.62 10.94
CA HIS A 32 -3.57 -6.23 10.93
C HIS A 32 -3.87 -5.81 9.51
N VAL A 33 -4.95 -5.08 9.26
CA VAL A 33 -5.38 -4.67 7.92
C VAL A 33 -5.34 -3.15 7.80
N ILE A 34 -4.65 -2.68 6.77
CA ILE A 34 -4.74 -1.29 6.31
C ILE A 34 -5.79 -1.23 5.20
N ALA A 35 -6.99 -0.79 5.56
CA ALA A 35 -8.08 -0.64 4.61
C ALA A 35 -7.90 0.64 3.80
N VAL A 36 -7.42 0.51 2.58
CA VAL A 36 -7.24 1.64 1.67
C VAL A 36 -8.58 2.11 1.09
N THR A 37 -8.64 3.38 0.70
CA THR A 37 -9.84 3.97 0.11
C THR A 37 -9.52 4.71 -1.18
N GLU A 38 -10.50 4.80 -2.08
CA GLU A 38 -10.32 5.40 -3.40
C GLU A 38 -10.58 6.92 -3.42
N ASP A 39 -11.31 7.43 -2.43
CA ASP A 39 -11.63 8.86 -2.33
C ASP A 39 -11.94 9.29 -0.88
N PRO A 40 -11.88 10.59 -0.57
CA PRO A 40 -12.10 11.11 0.78
C PRO A 40 -13.52 10.88 1.34
N GLY A 41 -14.49 10.68 0.47
CA GLY A 41 -15.88 10.35 0.88
C GLY A 41 -15.96 8.92 1.39
N LYS A 42 -15.37 7.98 0.67
CA LYS A 42 -15.26 6.58 1.08
C LYS A 42 -14.50 6.43 2.40
N TYR A 43 -13.42 7.19 2.62
CA TYR A 43 -12.68 7.18 3.89
C TYR A 43 -13.59 7.49 5.08
N ARG A 44 -14.39 8.55 5.01
CA ARG A 44 -15.32 8.90 6.09
C ARG A 44 -16.39 7.82 6.29
N LEU A 45 -16.98 7.36 5.19
CA LEU A 45 -18.02 6.34 5.21
C LEU A 45 -17.51 5.03 5.85
N LEU A 46 -16.32 4.59 5.43
CA LEU A 46 -15.74 3.34 5.92
C LEU A 46 -15.40 3.42 7.40
N ARG A 47 -14.81 4.52 7.87
CA ARG A 47 -14.56 4.75 9.29
C ARG A 47 -15.83 4.77 10.13
N THR A 48 -16.90 5.38 9.62
CA THR A 48 -18.19 5.39 10.33
C THR A 48 -18.81 4.00 10.37
N ARG A 49 -18.77 3.26 9.25
CA ARG A 49 -19.38 1.93 9.13
C ARG A 49 -18.68 0.87 9.98
N LEU A 50 -17.34 0.87 9.97
CA LEU A 50 -16.55 -0.14 10.67
C LEU A 50 -16.25 0.23 12.12
N GLY A 51 -16.27 1.52 12.47
CA GLY A 51 -15.89 1.99 13.79
C GLY A 51 -14.41 1.77 14.09
N ARG A 52 -14.02 1.91 15.36
CA ARG A 52 -12.67 1.54 15.83
C ARG A 52 -12.65 0.05 16.10
N ARG A 53 -11.69 -0.65 15.53
CA ARG A 53 -11.48 -2.09 15.71
C ARG A 53 -10.00 -2.37 15.88
N ASP A 54 -9.69 -3.28 16.80
CA ASP A 54 -8.32 -3.79 16.90
C ASP A 54 -7.96 -4.54 15.61
N GLY A 55 -6.74 -4.33 15.13
CA GLY A 55 -6.26 -4.94 13.90
C GLY A 55 -6.73 -4.26 12.61
N LEU A 56 -7.28 -3.03 12.68
CA LEU A 56 -7.72 -2.27 11.51
C LEU A 56 -7.30 -0.79 11.60
N ASP A 57 -6.61 -0.34 10.56
CA ASP A 57 -6.49 1.08 10.23
C ASP A 57 -7.20 1.37 8.90
N VAL A 58 -7.85 2.53 8.80
CA VAL A 58 -8.42 3.01 7.52
C VAL A 58 -7.51 4.09 6.97
N ALA A 59 -6.98 3.87 5.76
CA ALA A 59 -6.12 4.82 5.07
C ALA A 59 -6.94 5.84 4.27
N LEU A 60 -6.53 7.12 4.36
CA LEU A 60 -7.13 8.20 3.58
C LEU A 60 -6.60 8.16 2.15
N GLY A 61 -7.45 7.79 1.20
CA GLY A 61 -7.09 7.64 -0.20
C GLY A 61 -7.66 8.70 -1.13
N PHE A 62 -7.01 8.79 -2.28
CA PHE A 62 -7.45 9.52 -3.45
C PHE A 62 -6.83 8.86 -4.69
N HIS A 63 -7.40 7.73 -5.07
CA HIS A 63 -6.92 6.88 -6.17
C HIS A 63 -6.77 7.68 -7.47
N PRO A 64 -5.70 7.51 -8.25
CA PRO A 64 -5.40 8.33 -9.43
C PRO A 64 -6.54 8.39 -10.46
N LEU A 65 -7.28 7.31 -10.68
CA LEU A 65 -8.42 7.32 -11.58
C LEU A 65 -9.60 8.17 -11.06
N ARG A 66 -9.72 8.36 -9.74
CA ARG A 66 -10.68 9.31 -9.13
C ARG A 66 -10.13 10.72 -9.15
N ALA A 67 -8.87 10.87 -8.74
CA ALA A 67 -8.15 12.15 -8.76
C ALA A 67 -8.10 12.79 -10.15
N GLY A 68 -7.99 11.98 -11.20
CA GLY A 68 -8.00 12.43 -12.60
C GLY A 68 -9.28 13.15 -13.03
N ASN A 69 -10.39 12.95 -12.32
CA ASN A 69 -11.69 13.57 -12.57
C ASN A 69 -12.16 14.42 -11.37
N ALA A 70 -11.27 14.70 -10.42
CA ALA A 70 -11.59 15.40 -9.20
C ALA A 70 -11.88 16.89 -9.41
N SER A 71 -12.81 17.41 -8.62
CA SER A 71 -13.01 18.84 -8.43
C SER A 71 -12.02 19.41 -7.41
N PRO A 72 -11.80 20.74 -7.38
CA PRO A 72 -11.02 21.39 -6.33
C PRO A 72 -11.58 21.11 -4.91
N HIS A 73 -12.88 20.89 -4.77
CA HIS A 73 -13.51 20.56 -3.49
C HIS A 73 -13.10 19.17 -2.97
N ASP A 74 -12.84 18.21 -3.86
CA ASP A 74 -12.44 16.87 -3.46
C ASP A 74 -11.02 16.86 -2.89
N LEU A 75 -10.09 17.58 -3.54
CA LEU A 75 -8.74 17.78 -3.00
C LEU A 75 -8.77 18.55 -1.67
N ALA A 76 -9.54 19.62 -1.57
CA ALA A 76 -9.68 20.35 -0.32
C ALA A 76 -10.29 19.49 0.80
N ARG A 77 -11.21 18.56 0.46
CA ARG A 77 -11.74 17.57 1.40
C ARG A 77 -10.66 16.60 1.87
N PHE A 78 -9.84 16.09 0.96
CA PHE A 78 -8.72 15.23 1.29
C PHE A 78 -7.78 15.90 2.31
N LEU A 79 -7.31 17.12 2.00
CA LEU A 79 -6.39 17.88 2.85
C LEU A 79 -6.98 18.14 4.24
N ARG A 80 -8.28 18.46 4.34
CA ARG A 80 -8.95 18.64 5.65
C ARG A 80 -9.05 17.37 6.48
N LEU A 81 -8.99 16.20 5.86
CA LEU A 81 -9.06 14.91 6.56
C LEU A 81 -7.69 14.39 6.98
N LEU A 82 -6.59 14.89 6.41
CA LEU A 82 -5.22 14.47 6.73
C LEU A 82 -4.93 14.40 8.24
N PRO A 83 -5.29 15.41 9.07
CA PRO A 83 -5.00 15.34 10.51
C PRO A 83 -5.64 14.15 11.23
N GLN A 84 -6.65 13.51 10.64
CA GLN A 84 -7.38 12.38 11.23
C GLN A 84 -6.87 11.03 10.72
N ALA A 85 -6.02 11.01 9.69
CA ALA A 85 -5.53 9.79 9.07
C ALA A 85 -4.25 9.30 9.77
N THR A 86 -4.17 7.99 10.03
CA THR A 86 -2.96 7.31 10.50
C THR A 86 -2.15 6.74 9.33
N TRP A 87 -2.82 6.45 8.23
CA TRP A 87 -2.26 5.99 6.96
C TRP A 87 -2.85 6.77 5.79
N ILE A 88 -2.06 6.93 4.74
CA ILE A 88 -2.49 7.54 3.48
C ILE A 88 -2.47 6.48 2.39
N GLY A 89 -3.55 6.34 1.65
CA GLY A 89 -3.66 5.39 0.55
C GLY A 89 -5.11 4.97 0.26
N GLU A 90 -5.34 4.71 -0.98
CA GLU A 90 -4.43 4.66 -2.11
C GLU A 90 -4.34 6.03 -2.79
N ILE A 91 -3.13 6.53 -3.02
CA ILE A 91 -2.84 7.71 -3.84
C ILE A 91 -1.84 7.35 -4.93
N GLY A 92 -1.52 8.27 -5.84
CA GLY A 92 -0.47 8.03 -6.84
C GLY A 92 -0.86 8.39 -8.27
N LEU A 93 -0.28 7.67 -9.23
CA LEU A 93 -0.44 7.92 -10.67
C LEU A 93 -0.80 6.63 -11.42
N ASP A 94 -1.74 6.74 -12.38
CA ASP A 94 -2.10 5.68 -13.32
C ASP A 94 -2.05 6.23 -14.76
N PHE A 95 -1.03 5.84 -15.52
CA PHE A 95 -0.90 6.19 -16.93
C PHE A 95 -1.21 5.01 -17.84
N SER A 96 -1.90 4.00 -17.34
CA SER A 96 -2.49 2.95 -18.16
C SER A 96 -3.52 3.52 -19.14
N ARG A 97 -4.04 2.66 -20.00
CA ARG A 97 -5.12 3.04 -20.94
C ARG A 97 -6.32 3.70 -20.24
N ALA A 98 -6.60 3.33 -18.99
CA ALA A 98 -7.70 3.90 -18.22
C ALA A 98 -7.41 5.31 -17.70
N GLY A 99 -6.16 5.61 -17.32
CA GLY A 99 -5.80 6.85 -16.63
C GLY A 99 -5.05 7.89 -17.46
N VAL A 100 -4.40 7.49 -18.55
CA VAL A 100 -3.49 8.36 -19.33
C VAL A 100 -4.12 9.67 -19.83
N LYS A 101 -5.43 9.65 -20.12
CA LYS A 101 -6.16 10.84 -20.57
C LYS A 101 -6.27 11.94 -19.49
N THR A 102 -6.18 11.58 -18.22
CA THR A 102 -6.26 12.51 -17.08
C THR A 102 -4.91 12.76 -16.42
N ARG A 103 -3.81 12.35 -17.06
CA ARG A 103 -2.43 12.45 -16.54
C ARG A 103 -2.13 13.81 -15.89
N LYS A 104 -2.44 14.91 -16.58
CA LYS A 104 -2.15 16.27 -16.07
C LYS A 104 -2.88 16.56 -14.76
N GLN A 105 -4.11 16.10 -14.62
CA GLN A 105 -4.89 16.28 -13.40
C GLN A 105 -4.38 15.39 -12.28
N GLN A 106 -4.06 14.13 -12.57
CA GLN A 106 -3.46 13.21 -11.61
C GLN A 106 -2.16 13.79 -11.03
N LEU A 107 -1.25 14.29 -11.88
CA LEU A 107 -0.01 14.93 -11.46
C LEU A 107 -0.28 16.07 -10.49
N ARG A 108 -1.15 17.02 -10.87
CA ARG A 108 -1.49 18.18 -10.00
C ARG A 108 -2.02 17.75 -8.63
N VAL A 109 -2.91 16.75 -8.60
CA VAL A 109 -3.48 16.26 -7.34
C VAL A 109 -2.42 15.55 -6.51
N PHE A 110 -1.60 14.69 -7.12
CA PHE A 110 -0.54 13.95 -6.43
C PHE A 110 0.53 14.90 -5.87
N GLU A 111 1.02 15.86 -6.66
CA GLU A 111 1.93 16.94 -6.23
C GLU A 111 1.35 17.74 -5.06
N SER A 112 0.07 18.13 -5.16
CA SER A 112 -0.59 18.90 -4.09
C SER A 112 -0.71 18.10 -2.79
N ILE A 113 -0.94 16.79 -2.87
CA ILE A 113 -0.98 15.90 -1.70
C ILE A 113 0.41 15.80 -1.08
N LEU A 114 1.43 15.52 -1.90
CA LEU A 114 2.81 15.35 -1.42
C LEU A 114 3.42 16.64 -0.85
N ALA A 115 2.92 17.81 -1.28
CA ALA A 115 3.36 19.12 -0.76
C ALA A 115 2.87 19.39 0.67
N ASP A 116 1.83 18.72 1.16
CA ASP A 116 1.36 18.90 2.54
C ASP A 116 2.32 18.21 3.52
N PRO A 117 2.93 18.95 4.47
CA PRO A 117 3.93 18.39 5.39
C PRO A 117 3.38 17.25 6.26
N GLN A 118 2.08 17.18 6.48
CA GLN A 118 1.48 16.07 7.23
C GLN A 118 1.58 14.72 6.51
N VAL A 119 1.76 14.70 5.19
CA VAL A 119 1.95 13.46 4.42
C VAL A 119 3.27 12.79 4.78
N ARG A 120 4.31 13.57 5.07
CA ARG A 120 5.63 13.05 5.47
C ARG A 120 5.61 12.30 6.81
N THR A 121 4.62 12.62 7.67
CA THR A 121 4.52 12.05 9.02
C THR A 121 3.65 10.80 9.09
N ARG A 122 3.32 10.19 7.95
CA ARG A 122 2.45 9.02 7.86
C ARG A 122 2.97 8.03 6.82
N PRO A 123 2.78 6.71 7.03
CA PRO A 123 3.00 5.73 5.97
C PRO A 123 2.05 5.96 4.80
N VAL A 124 2.58 5.86 3.58
CA VAL A 124 1.82 6.08 2.34
C VAL A 124 1.87 4.84 1.46
N THR A 125 0.73 4.35 0.99
CA THR A 125 0.66 3.28 -0.01
C THR A 125 0.25 3.86 -1.37
N VAL A 126 1.03 3.53 -2.42
CA VAL A 126 1.06 4.30 -3.66
C VAL A 126 0.87 3.42 -4.89
N HIS A 127 -0.10 3.81 -5.70
CA HIS A 127 -0.34 3.29 -7.04
C HIS A 127 0.60 3.95 -8.07
N SER A 128 1.22 3.13 -8.94
CA SER A 128 2.23 3.65 -9.88
C SER A 128 2.12 3.11 -11.31
N ARG A 129 0.99 2.49 -11.66
CA ARG A 129 0.82 1.73 -12.90
C ARG A 129 1.06 2.56 -14.16
N GLY A 130 2.11 2.19 -14.94
CA GLY A 130 2.52 2.90 -16.16
C GLY A 130 3.12 4.28 -15.91
N ALA A 131 3.34 4.65 -14.64
CA ALA A 131 3.87 5.92 -14.19
C ALA A 131 5.01 5.75 -13.17
N GLU A 132 5.62 4.57 -13.10
CA GLU A 132 6.50 4.16 -12.02
C GLU A 132 7.66 5.12 -11.80
N ARG A 133 8.38 5.50 -12.88
CA ARG A 133 9.50 6.45 -12.78
C ARG A 133 9.08 7.82 -12.28
N GLU A 134 7.96 8.33 -12.80
CA GLU A 134 7.40 9.62 -12.39
C GLU A 134 6.98 9.61 -10.92
N THR A 135 6.30 8.52 -10.50
CA THR A 135 5.87 8.33 -9.11
C THR A 135 7.08 8.26 -8.18
N ILE A 136 8.12 7.48 -8.52
CA ILE A 136 9.35 7.35 -7.72
C ILE A 136 10.05 8.72 -7.60
N ALA A 137 10.17 9.47 -8.69
CA ALA A 137 10.82 10.78 -8.67
C ALA A 137 10.11 11.77 -7.74
N GLN A 138 8.76 11.83 -7.80
CA GLN A 138 7.98 12.71 -6.93
C GLN A 138 8.04 12.29 -5.47
N LEU A 139 7.99 10.98 -5.17
CA LEU A 139 8.12 10.46 -3.80
C LEU A 139 9.51 10.76 -3.22
N ALA A 140 10.56 10.59 -4.03
CA ALA A 140 11.94 10.91 -3.62
C ALA A 140 12.09 12.41 -3.31
N GLN A 141 11.55 13.28 -4.18
CA GLN A 141 11.56 14.73 -3.94
C GLN A 141 10.79 15.14 -2.69
N ALA A 142 9.64 14.50 -2.43
CA ALA A 142 8.81 14.79 -1.27
C ALA A 142 9.35 14.17 0.02
N GLN A 143 10.32 13.26 -0.04
CA GLN A 143 10.92 12.55 1.10
C GLN A 143 9.86 11.87 2.00
N VAL A 144 8.90 11.18 1.41
CA VAL A 144 7.84 10.47 2.13
C VAL A 144 8.17 8.99 2.34
N SER A 145 7.76 8.43 3.47
CA SER A 145 7.85 6.99 3.74
C SER A 145 6.73 6.27 2.99
N ALA A 146 7.03 5.81 1.77
CA ALA A 146 6.02 5.26 0.86
C ALA A 146 6.28 3.81 0.45
N ILE A 147 5.19 3.11 0.22
CA ILE A 147 5.12 1.75 -0.29
C ILE A 147 4.64 1.81 -1.75
N LEU A 148 5.43 1.29 -2.67
CA LEU A 148 4.98 1.01 -4.03
C LEU A 148 4.19 -0.30 -3.98
N HIS A 149 2.86 -0.18 -3.95
CA HIS A 149 2.00 -1.35 -3.90
C HIS A 149 1.94 -2.03 -5.27
N TRP A 150 1.86 -3.36 -5.26
CA TRP A 150 1.77 -4.19 -6.47
C TRP A 150 2.63 -3.68 -7.63
N TYR A 151 3.89 -3.44 -7.37
CA TYR A 151 4.78 -2.88 -8.38
C TYR A 151 4.93 -3.83 -9.59
N THR A 152 4.66 -3.32 -10.78
CA THR A 152 4.75 -4.06 -12.06
C THR A 152 5.64 -3.34 -13.08
N GLY A 153 6.36 -2.32 -12.65
CA GLY A 153 7.19 -1.48 -13.49
C GLY A 153 8.54 -2.07 -13.90
N PRO A 154 9.36 -1.28 -14.59
CA PRO A 154 10.68 -1.70 -15.06
C PRO A 154 11.62 -2.02 -13.89
N LEU A 155 12.38 -3.11 -14.00
CA LEU A 155 13.40 -3.47 -13.00
C LEU A 155 14.48 -2.37 -12.82
N ALA A 156 14.79 -1.64 -13.88
CA ALA A 156 15.75 -0.54 -13.82
C ALA A 156 15.30 0.64 -12.94
N ALA A 157 14.01 0.75 -12.63
CA ALA A 157 13.51 1.79 -11.71
C ALA A 157 13.47 1.33 -10.24
N VAL A 158 13.71 0.04 -9.98
CA VAL A 158 13.74 -0.50 -8.62
C VAL A 158 14.91 0.08 -7.82
N ASP A 159 16.07 0.26 -8.45
CA ASP A 159 17.25 0.82 -7.79
C ASP A 159 17.03 2.28 -7.38
N ASP A 160 16.37 3.06 -8.23
CA ASP A 160 16.00 4.44 -7.93
C ASP A 160 15.02 4.49 -6.74
N ALA A 161 14.05 3.57 -6.71
CA ALA A 161 13.10 3.46 -5.61
C ALA A 161 13.78 3.06 -4.30
N LEU A 162 14.70 2.09 -4.34
CA LEU A 162 15.47 1.66 -3.18
C LEU A 162 16.40 2.77 -2.66
N ALA A 163 17.06 3.49 -3.57
CA ALA A 163 17.91 4.65 -3.24
C ALA A 163 17.09 5.78 -2.60
N ALA A 164 15.83 5.96 -3.01
CA ALA A 164 14.88 6.89 -2.41
C ALA A 164 14.29 6.39 -1.07
N GLY A 165 14.70 5.22 -0.60
CA GLY A 165 14.22 4.65 0.65
C GLY A 165 12.80 4.06 0.59
N LEU A 166 12.24 3.86 -0.60
CA LEU A 166 10.88 3.35 -0.77
C LEU A 166 10.79 1.85 -0.44
N TRP A 167 9.57 1.41 -0.14
CA TRP A 167 9.21 0.04 0.19
C TRP A 167 8.39 -0.58 -0.93
N PHE A 168 8.31 -1.91 -0.94
CA PHE A 168 7.52 -2.68 -1.89
C PHE A 168 6.61 -3.65 -1.15
N SER A 169 5.33 -3.67 -1.46
CA SER A 169 4.42 -4.68 -0.93
C SER A 169 4.15 -5.78 -1.96
N ILE A 170 4.15 -7.01 -1.47
CA ILE A 170 4.05 -8.22 -2.28
C ILE A 170 2.73 -8.92 -1.97
N ASN A 171 1.97 -9.23 -3.04
CA ASN A 171 0.67 -9.88 -2.94
C ASN A 171 0.68 -11.34 -3.46
N PRO A 172 -0.40 -12.11 -3.18
CA PRO A 172 -0.53 -13.50 -3.62
C PRO A 172 -0.44 -13.69 -5.15
N ALA A 173 -0.84 -12.71 -5.95
CA ALA A 173 -0.77 -12.80 -7.41
C ALA A 173 0.69 -12.66 -7.90
N MET A 174 1.50 -11.83 -7.25
CA MET A 174 2.91 -11.64 -7.60
C MET A 174 3.72 -12.91 -7.37
N VAL A 175 3.57 -13.58 -6.25
CA VAL A 175 4.34 -14.81 -5.94
C VAL A 175 3.97 -15.99 -6.83
N ARG A 176 2.81 -15.93 -7.49
CA ARG A 176 2.37 -16.93 -8.47
C ARG A 176 2.77 -16.56 -9.90
N SER A 177 3.18 -15.32 -10.14
CA SER A 177 3.51 -14.82 -11.47
C SER A 177 4.98 -15.08 -11.82
N THR A 178 5.23 -15.78 -12.91
CA THR A 178 6.59 -15.94 -13.44
C THR A 178 7.21 -14.60 -13.85
N LYS A 179 6.39 -13.62 -14.24
CA LYS A 179 6.83 -12.27 -14.61
C LYS A 179 7.35 -11.47 -13.41
N ALA A 180 6.84 -11.73 -12.21
CA ALA A 180 7.29 -11.04 -11.01
C ALA A 180 8.59 -11.64 -10.42
N GLY A 181 8.99 -12.84 -10.82
CA GLY A 181 10.17 -13.52 -10.29
C GLY A 181 11.46 -12.69 -10.33
N PRO A 182 11.80 -11.98 -11.44
CA PRO A 182 12.97 -11.10 -11.45
C PRO A 182 12.89 -9.95 -10.44
N LEU A 183 11.71 -9.34 -10.25
CA LEU A 183 11.49 -8.31 -9.24
C LEU A 183 11.69 -8.88 -7.82
N LEU A 184 11.02 -9.99 -7.50
CA LEU A 184 11.10 -10.59 -6.17
C LEU A 184 12.53 -10.95 -5.75
N ARG A 185 13.36 -11.39 -6.71
CA ARG A 185 14.79 -11.66 -6.46
C ARG A 185 15.66 -10.41 -6.36
N ARG A 186 15.20 -9.28 -6.93
CA ARG A 186 15.92 -7.98 -6.87
C ARG A 186 15.69 -7.27 -5.55
N LEU A 187 14.53 -7.45 -4.93
CA LEU A 187 14.16 -6.74 -3.72
C LEU A 187 14.93 -7.29 -2.51
N PRO A 188 15.61 -6.43 -1.74
CA PRO A 188 16.22 -6.83 -0.48
C PRO A 188 15.10 -7.12 0.54
N PRO A 189 15.22 -8.19 1.36
CA PRO A 189 14.22 -8.55 2.36
C PRO A 189 13.81 -7.39 3.27
N GLU A 190 14.74 -6.46 3.55
CA GLU A 190 14.56 -5.32 4.45
C GLU A 190 13.65 -4.22 3.88
N ARG A 191 13.25 -4.32 2.62
CA ARG A 191 12.38 -3.36 1.92
C ARG A 191 11.07 -3.97 1.45
N VAL A 192 10.78 -5.20 1.87
CA VAL A 192 9.58 -5.94 1.51
C VAL A 192 8.54 -5.87 2.63
N LEU A 193 7.31 -5.57 2.23
CA LEU A 193 6.10 -5.65 3.03
C LEU A 193 5.11 -6.61 2.36
N LEU A 194 4.00 -6.90 3.01
CA LEU A 194 2.95 -7.75 2.48
C LEU A 194 1.67 -6.96 2.24
N GLU A 195 0.95 -7.36 1.21
CA GLU A 195 -0.38 -6.86 0.90
C GLU A 195 -1.23 -7.95 0.28
N THR A 196 -2.53 -7.77 0.25
CA THR A 196 -3.39 -8.61 -0.60
C THR A 196 -3.87 -7.90 -1.85
N ASP A 197 -4.05 -6.60 -1.81
CA ASP A 197 -4.85 -5.85 -2.79
C ASP A 197 -6.22 -6.53 -3.04
N GLY A 198 -6.71 -7.19 -2.00
CA GLY A 198 -7.98 -7.90 -2.06
C GLY A 198 -9.17 -6.95 -2.04
N PRO A 199 -10.23 -7.25 -2.78
CA PRO A 199 -10.48 -8.46 -3.58
C PRO A 199 -9.96 -8.40 -5.03
N PHE A 200 -9.23 -7.36 -5.43
CA PHE A 200 -8.83 -7.15 -6.84
C PHE A 200 -7.73 -8.09 -7.29
N ALA A 201 -6.76 -8.41 -6.43
CA ALA A 201 -5.81 -9.47 -6.72
C ALA A 201 -6.44 -10.87 -6.50
N ARG A 202 -5.81 -11.87 -7.12
CA ARG A 202 -6.26 -13.27 -7.07
C ARG A 202 -5.31 -14.13 -6.24
N SER A 203 -5.91 -14.98 -5.40
CA SER A 203 -5.22 -16.09 -4.76
C SER A 203 -5.74 -17.41 -5.36
N GLY A 204 -5.08 -17.87 -6.43
CA GLY A 204 -5.59 -18.97 -7.25
C GLY A 204 -6.84 -18.58 -8.04
N SER A 205 -7.93 -19.33 -7.87
CA SER A 205 -9.20 -19.12 -8.58
C SER A 205 -10.13 -18.10 -7.90
N ARG A 206 -9.87 -17.70 -6.65
CA ARG A 206 -10.71 -16.76 -5.88
C ARG A 206 -10.03 -15.41 -5.68
N SER A 207 -10.80 -14.41 -5.25
CA SER A 207 -10.25 -13.15 -4.77
C SER A 207 -9.37 -13.37 -3.55
N ALA A 208 -8.27 -12.61 -3.45
CA ALA A 208 -7.39 -12.65 -2.30
C ALA A 208 -8.10 -12.10 -1.06
N VAL A 209 -7.76 -12.63 0.11
CA VAL A 209 -8.19 -12.17 1.43
C VAL A 209 -6.98 -12.03 2.35
N PRO A 210 -7.02 -11.24 3.42
CA PRO A 210 -5.84 -10.99 4.27
C PRO A 210 -5.12 -12.26 4.76
N SER A 211 -5.83 -13.35 5.04
CA SER A 211 -5.22 -14.62 5.45
C SER A 211 -4.32 -15.27 4.37
N ASP A 212 -4.41 -14.85 3.10
CA ASP A 212 -3.51 -15.33 2.04
C ASP A 212 -2.07 -14.81 2.19
N LEU A 213 -1.84 -13.82 3.03
CA LEU A 213 -0.50 -13.33 3.35
C LEU A 213 0.40 -14.42 3.93
N ILE A 214 -0.18 -15.40 4.63
CA ILE A 214 0.58 -16.54 5.18
C ILE A 214 1.27 -17.31 4.04
N GLY A 215 0.54 -17.65 2.99
CA GLY A 215 1.11 -18.34 1.83
C GLY A 215 2.09 -17.48 1.03
N THR A 216 1.86 -16.15 0.98
CA THR A 216 2.79 -15.19 0.36
C THR A 216 4.11 -15.17 1.15
N LEU A 217 4.02 -15.10 2.47
CA LEU A 217 5.17 -15.12 3.38
C LEU A 217 5.98 -16.43 3.23
N ASP A 218 5.31 -17.57 3.17
CA ASP A 218 5.98 -18.88 2.98
C ASP A 218 6.74 -18.94 1.65
N HIS A 219 6.21 -18.29 0.59
CA HIS A 219 6.92 -18.18 -0.68
C HIS A 219 8.18 -17.31 -0.54
N LEU A 220 8.07 -16.17 0.11
CA LEU A 220 9.20 -15.26 0.35
C LEU A 220 10.26 -15.92 1.25
N ALA A 221 9.86 -16.67 2.28
CA ALA A 221 10.78 -17.39 3.14
C ALA A 221 11.65 -18.36 2.33
N ARG A 222 11.03 -19.13 1.42
CA ARG A 222 11.77 -20.01 0.49
C ARG A 222 12.69 -19.25 -0.45
N LEU A 223 12.24 -18.08 -0.97
CA LEU A 223 13.05 -17.25 -1.84
C LEU A 223 14.27 -16.65 -1.13
N TRP A 224 14.13 -16.30 0.13
CA TRP A 224 15.19 -15.74 0.99
C TRP A 224 16.07 -16.77 1.67
N ASP A 225 15.75 -18.05 1.50
CA ASP A 225 16.44 -19.19 2.14
C ASP A 225 16.49 -19.08 3.68
N ILE A 226 15.33 -18.71 4.28
CA ILE A 226 15.16 -18.61 5.72
C ILE A 226 13.87 -19.32 6.16
N SER A 227 13.72 -19.55 7.46
CA SER A 227 12.50 -20.14 8.01
C SER A 227 11.29 -19.16 7.89
N PRO A 228 10.04 -19.69 7.82
CA PRO A 228 8.83 -18.86 7.85
C PRO A 228 8.74 -17.95 9.08
N GLY A 229 9.28 -18.39 10.24
CA GLY A 229 9.33 -17.60 11.46
C GLY A 229 10.27 -16.41 11.34
N GLU A 230 11.43 -16.58 10.72
CA GLU A 230 12.38 -15.49 10.44
C GLU A 230 11.82 -14.51 9.41
N ALA A 231 11.19 -15.02 8.34
CA ALA A 231 10.53 -14.18 7.34
C ALA A 231 9.41 -13.33 7.96
N ARG A 232 8.57 -13.92 8.83
CA ARG A 232 7.53 -13.20 9.57
C ARG A 232 8.13 -12.09 10.44
N LYS A 233 9.20 -12.39 11.15
CA LYS A 233 9.90 -11.39 11.98
C LYS A 233 10.48 -10.26 11.13
N ALA A 234 11.11 -10.57 10.00
CA ALA A 234 11.68 -9.58 9.09
C ALA A 234 10.60 -8.63 8.55
N VAL A 235 9.49 -9.15 8.03
CA VAL A 235 8.38 -8.32 7.50
C VAL A 235 7.73 -7.48 8.59
N ALA A 236 7.51 -8.03 9.79
CA ALA A 236 6.96 -7.26 10.91
C ALA A 236 7.91 -6.13 11.35
N GLN A 237 9.23 -6.37 11.36
CA GLN A 237 10.23 -5.33 11.63
C GLN A 237 10.25 -4.26 10.53
N ASN A 238 10.05 -4.64 9.28
CA ASN A 238 9.98 -3.69 8.17
C ASN A 238 8.80 -2.73 8.33
N GLU A 239 7.63 -3.24 8.73
CA GLU A 239 6.45 -2.41 8.99
C GLU A 239 6.72 -1.43 10.15
N GLN A 240 7.35 -1.88 11.23
CA GLN A 240 7.76 -1.01 12.33
C GLN A 240 8.76 0.08 11.88
N ARG A 241 9.73 -0.27 11.02
CA ARG A 241 10.67 0.70 10.44
C ARG A 241 9.98 1.72 9.55
N LEU A 242 9.02 1.28 8.71
CA LEU A 242 8.21 2.18 7.88
C LEU A 242 7.48 3.21 8.76
N ARG A 243 6.79 2.77 9.82
CA ARG A 243 6.10 3.68 10.77
C ARG A 243 7.09 4.61 11.46
N TYR A 244 8.20 4.08 11.97
CA TYR A 244 9.22 4.89 12.62
C TYR A 244 9.77 5.99 11.70
N HIS A 245 10.08 5.68 10.45
CA HIS A 245 10.57 6.67 9.48
C HIS A 245 9.52 7.72 9.14
N SER A 246 8.24 7.37 9.11
CA SER A 246 7.18 8.35 8.90
C SER A 246 6.94 9.24 10.12
N GLU A 247 7.06 8.72 11.34
CA GLU A 247 6.96 9.53 12.56
C GLU A 247 8.18 10.43 12.80
N HIS A 248 9.34 10.07 12.24
CA HIS A 248 10.61 10.77 12.36
C HIS A 248 11.22 11.06 10.98
N PRO A 249 10.56 11.90 10.14
CA PRO A 249 11.07 12.19 8.81
C PRO A 249 12.42 12.91 8.89
N PRO A 250 13.32 12.70 7.92
CA PRO A 250 14.57 13.44 7.87
C PRO A 250 14.30 14.95 7.77
N ALA A 251 15.17 15.74 8.36
CA ALA A 251 15.09 17.20 8.38
C ALA A 251 15.21 17.83 6.98
#